data_8ea0c83e700fbb3940e50461bf327043
#
_entry.id   8ea0c83e700fbb3940e50461bf327043
#
_cell.length_a   1.000
_cell.length_b   1.000
_cell.length_c   1.000
_cell.angle_alpha   90.00
_cell.angle_beta   90.00
_cell.angle_gamma   90.00
#
_symmetry.space_group_name_H-M   'P 1'
#
loop_
_entity.id
_entity.type
_entity.pdbx_description
1 polymer ?
#
loop_
_entity_poly.entity_id
_entity_poly.type
_entity_poly.pdbx_seq_one_letter_code
_entity_poly.pdbx_strand_id
1 'polypeptide(L)'
;AFSGHKMLGPTGMGVFYGKLKLLEKLEPFMVGGETVEFSTYDSYKMLPIPERFEAGLQNYAGIIGLGEAVKYLSQFNFNDIAEHELELNTYISEELQKIPQIKIIGPKDPKERSGVINFYIDGTDMHKFVIMLDEMANIEIRSGQHCVHSWFHDKKIYNSARVTLYLYNTMEEAQAFITNLNKIIKIL
;
A
#
# COMPACT_ATOMS: atom_id res chain seq x y z
N ALA A 1 -3.23 -5.59 -11.23
CA ALA A 1 -1.79 -5.58 -10.98
C ALA A 1 -1.53 -5.28 -9.50
N PHE A 2 -0.48 -5.86 -8.95
CA PHE A 2 -0.08 -5.59 -7.56
C PHE A 2 1.44 -5.67 -7.38
N SER A 3 1.93 -5.00 -6.34
CA SER A 3 3.35 -4.98 -5.98
C SER A 3 3.64 -6.00 -4.88
N GLY A 4 4.65 -6.84 -5.08
CA GLY A 4 5.01 -7.90 -4.14
C GLY A 4 5.39 -7.40 -2.75
N HIS A 5 6.08 -6.25 -2.65
CA HIS A 5 6.46 -5.67 -1.36
C HIS A 5 5.27 -5.24 -0.48
N LYS A 6 4.06 -5.14 -1.02
CA LYS A 6 2.83 -4.86 -0.25
C LYS A 6 2.14 -6.11 0.26
N MET A 7 2.70 -7.28 -0.03
CA MET A 7 2.23 -8.58 0.42
C MET A 7 3.39 -9.46 0.94
N LEU A 8 4.29 -8.86 1.71
CA LEU A 8 5.45 -9.47 2.35
C LEU A 8 6.52 -10.01 1.38
N GLY A 9 6.41 -9.70 0.09
CA GLY A 9 7.36 -10.09 -0.93
C GLY A 9 8.52 -9.09 -1.08
N PRO A 10 9.55 -9.42 -1.86
CA PRO A 10 10.69 -8.55 -2.08
C PRO A 10 10.32 -7.30 -2.90
N THR A 11 11.11 -6.23 -2.72
CA THR A 11 11.02 -5.03 -3.54
C THR A 11 11.37 -5.33 -5.00
N GLY A 12 10.84 -4.53 -5.92
CA GLY A 12 11.08 -4.71 -7.36
C GLY A 12 10.28 -5.83 -8.01
N MET A 13 9.45 -6.53 -7.24
CA MET A 13 8.56 -7.58 -7.75
C MET A 13 7.11 -7.12 -7.80
N GLY A 14 6.40 -7.64 -8.79
CA GLY A 14 4.97 -7.42 -8.95
C GLY A 14 4.36 -8.44 -9.90
N VAL A 15 3.05 -8.49 -9.94
CA VAL A 15 2.30 -9.38 -10.81
C VAL A 15 1.25 -8.60 -11.59
N PHE A 16 1.15 -8.91 -12.87
CA PHE A 16 0.07 -8.50 -13.72
C PHE A 16 -0.79 -9.71 -14.06
N TYR A 17 -2.06 -9.67 -13.71
CA TYR A 17 -3.05 -10.68 -14.04
C TYR A 17 -4.02 -10.15 -15.10
N GLY A 18 -4.34 -10.97 -16.07
CA GLY A 18 -5.37 -10.67 -17.07
C GLY A 18 -6.11 -11.92 -17.53
N LYS A 19 -7.38 -11.75 -17.91
CA LYS A 19 -8.11 -12.81 -18.60
C LYS A 19 -7.48 -13.04 -19.97
N LEU A 20 -7.20 -14.30 -20.33
CA LEU A 20 -6.46 -14.66 -21.55
C LEU A 20 -7.00 -13.93 -22.80
N LYS A 21 -8.31 -13.96 -23.04
CA LYS A 21 -8.95 -13.26 -24.18
C LYS A 21 -8.68 -11.74 -24.22
N LEU A 22 -8.35 -11.12 -23.11
CA LEU A 22 -7.99 -9.70 -23.05
C LEU A 22 -6.49 -9.52 -23.28
N LEU A 23 -5.67 -10.39 -22.67
CA LEU A 23 -4.23 -10.40 -22.90
C LEU A 23 -3.86 -10.64 -24.36
N GLU A 24 -4.60 -11.50 -25.06
CA GLU A 24 -4.42 -11.74 -26.52
C GLU A 24 -4.57 -10.48 -27.37
N LYS A 25 -5.38 -9.50 -26.90
CA LYS A 25 -5.64 -8.23 -27.59
C LYS A 25 -4.73 -7.10 -27.11
N LEU A 26 -3.96 -7.33 -26.04
CA LEU A 26 -3.12 -6.32 -25.45
C LEU A 26 -1.74 -6.33 -26.14
N GLU A 27 -1.31 -5.17 -26.60
CA GLU A 27 0.06 -4.99 -27.09
C GLU A 27 1.04 -4.89 -25.93
N PRO A 28 2.21 -5.54 -26.00
CA PRO A 28 3.25 -5.40 -24.99
C PRO A 28 3.72 -3.95 -24.88
N PHE A 29 3.85 -3.44 -23.66
CA PHE A 29 4.41 -2.11 -23.42
C PHE A 29 5.92 -2.07 -23.64
N MET A 30 6.64 -3.14 -23.27
CA MET A 30 8.08 -3.31 -23.52
C MET A 30 8.30 -4.58 -24.33
N VAL A 31 9.23 -4.46 -25.29
CA VAL A 31 9.71 -5.58 -26.09
C VAL A 31 11.25 -5.65 -26.00
N GLY A 32 11.79 -6.84 -26.13
CA GLY A 32 13.23 -7.07 -26.03
C GLY A 32 13.57 -8.56 -26.08
N GLY A 33 14.73 -8.92 -25.57
CA GLY A 33 15.10 -10.33 -25.40
C GLY A 33 14.01 -11.11 -24.66
N GLU A 34 13.83 -12.37 -24.98
CA GLU A 34 12.85 -13.30 -24.40
C GLU A 34 11.37 -13.00 -24.76
N THR A 35 11.07 -11.93 -25.54
CA THR A 35 9.68 -11.62 -25.95
C THR A 35 9.35 -12.00 -27.38
N VAL A 36 10.36 -12.30 -28.20
CA VAL A 36 10.21 -12.60 -29.62
C VAL A 36 10.69 -14.00 -29.97
N GLU A 37 9.97 -14.67 -30.87
CA GLU A 37 10.37 -15.96 -31.44
C GLU A 37 11.48 -15.76 -32.47
N PHE A 38 11.34 -14.71 -33.31
CA PHE A 38 12.39 -14.25 -34.24
C PHE A 38 12.21 -12.77 -34.56
N SER A 39 13.27 -12.14 -35.06
CA SER A 39 13.23 -10.79 -35.63
C SER A 39 14.13 -10.67 -36.82
N THR A 40 13.80 -9.77 -37.75
CA THR A 40 14.59 -9.30 -38.85
C THR A 40 14.74 -7.78 -38.76
N TYR A 41 15.37 -7.13 -39.73
CA TYR A 41 15.41 -5.66 -39.75
C TYR A 41 14.05 -5.02 -39.96
N ASP A 42 13.09 -5.73 -40.59
CA ASP A 42 11.80 -5.17 -41.02
C ASP A 42 10.60 -5.86 -40.37
N SER A 43 10.80 -6.93 -39.62
CA SER A 43 9.69 -7.72 -39.03
C SER A 43 10.11 -8.46 -37.78
N TYR A 44 9.12 -8.83 -36.98
CA TYR A 44 9.29 -9.70 -35.82
C TYR A 44 8.04 -10.56 -35.60
N LYS A 45 8.21 -11.64 -34.88
CA LYS A 45 7.11 -12.47 -34.38
C LYS A 45 7.25 -12.63 -32.87
N MET A 46 6.21 -12.24 -32.14
CA MET A 46 6.19 -12.33 -30.68
C MET A 46 6.03 -13.78 -30.23
N LEU A 47 6.60 -14.08 -29.07
CA LEU A 47 6.29 -15.31 -28.34
C LEU A 47 4.82 -15.32 -27.87
N PRO A 48 4.26 -16.51 -27.53
CA PRO A 48 2.96 -16.60 -26.88
C PRO A 48 2.89 -15.83 -25.54
N ILE A 49 1.71 -15.81 -24.94
CA ILE A 49 1.50 -15.37 -23.56
C ILE A 49 1.90 -16.52 -22.63
N PRO A 50 2.62 -16.28 -21.52
CA PRO A 50 2.93 -14.95 -20.94
C PRO A 50 4.24 -14.31 -21.43
N GLU A 51 5.11 -15.02 -22.09
CA GLU A 51 6.51 -14.63 -22.39
C GLU A 51 6.60 -13.30 -23.12
N ARG A 52 5.69 -13.00 -24.04
CA ARG A 52 5.70 -11.74 -24.79
C ARG A 52 5.57 -10.48 -23.92
N PHE A 53 5.13 -10.61 -22.66
CA PHE A 53 5.01 -9.50 -21.70
C PHE A 53 6.18 -9.40 -20.73
N GLU A 54 7.14 -10.30 -20.80
CA GLU A 54 8.26 -10.42 -19.85
C GLU A 54 9.61 -10.15 -20.55
N ALA A 55 9.85 -8.88 -20.89
CA ALA A 55 11.04 -8.47 -21.62
C ALA A 55 12.33 -8.57 -20.80
N GLY A 56 13.34 -9.19 -21.37
CA GLY A 56 14.69 -9.29 -20.81
C GLY A 56 14.85 -10.40 -19.77
N LEU A 57 16.01 -10.42 -19.14
CA LEU A 57 16.33 -11.39 -18.10
C LEU A 57 15.53 -11.11 -16.84
N GLN A 58 14.81 -12.11 -16.36
CA GLN A 58 13.92 -11.98 -15.22
C GLN A 58 14.67 -11.93 -13.87
N ASN A 59 14.08 -11.26 -12.89
CA ASN A 59 14.59 -11.25 -11.51
C ASN A 59 14.23 -12.56 -10.80
N TYR A 60 14.94 -13.64 -11.10
CA TYR A 60 14.66 -14.97 -10.55
C TYR A 60 14.67 -15.01 -9.03
N ALA A 61 15.61 -14.31 -8.39
CA ALA A 61 15.66 -14.24 -6.92
C ALA A 61 14.41 -13.60 -6.34
N GLY A 62 13.95 -12.51 -6.95
CA GLY A 62 12.71 -11.83 -6.56
C GLY A 62 11.46 -12.70 -6.81
N ILE A 63 11.40 -13.44 -7.92
CA ILE A 63 10.30 -14.36 -8.24
C ILE A 63 10.21 -15.46 -7.17
N ILE A 64 11.34 -16.08 -6.81
CA ILE A 64 11.40 -17.11 -5.77
C ILE A 64 10.96 -16.54 -4.42
N GLY A 65 11.48 -15.35 -4.04
CA GLY A 65 11.09 -14.67 -2.80
C GLY A 65 9.60 -14.29 -2.75
N LEU A 66 9.02 -13.85 -3.88
CA LEU A 66 7.58 -13.59 -3.96
C LEU A 66 6.77 -14.89 -3.83
N GLY A 67 7.25 -15.99 -4.41
CA GLY A 67 6.65 -17.33 -4.26
C GLY A 67 6.59 -17.77 -2.78
N GLU A 68 7.65 -17.54 -2.01
CA GLU A 68 7.67 -17.83 -0.57
C GLU A 68 6.70 -16.91 0.22
N ALA A 69 6.60 -15.63 -0.13
CA ALA A 69 5.61 -14.73 0.47
C ALA A 69 4.17 -15.21 0.22
N VAL A 70 3.87 -15.68 -1.00
CA VAL A 70 2.56 -16.28 -1.33
C VAL A 70 2.30 -17.52 -0.49
N LYS A 71 3.28 -18.42 -0.36
CA LYS A 71 3.15 -19.63 0.49
C LYS A 71 2.90 -19.26 1.96
N TYR A 72 3.61 -18.26 2.47
CA TYR A 72 3.41 -17.79 3.84
C TYR A 72 1.99 -17.26 4.04
N LEU A 73 1.53 -16.34 3.18
CA LEU A 73 0.19 -15.75 3.28
C LEU A 73 -0.93 -16.79 3.08
N SER A 74 -0.70 -17.82 2.27
CA SER A 74 -1.66 -18.91 2.05
C SER A 74 -1.91 -19.80 3.27
N GLN A 75 -1.14 -19.63 4.34
CA GLN A 75 -1.37 -20.34 5.61
C GLN A 75 -2.47 -19.68 6.46
N PHE A 76 -2.86 -18.45 6.12
CA PHE A 76 -3.87 -17.68 6.83
C PHE A 76 -5.17 -17.64 6.02
N ASN A 77 -6.29 -17.59 6.73
CA ASN A 77 -7.57 -17.29 6.11
C ASN A 77 -7.64 -15.77 5.87
N PHE A 78 -7.88 -15.35 4.65
CA PHE A 78 -7.98 -13.91 4.32
C PHE A 78 -9.15 -13.21 5.01
N ASN A 79 -10.22 -13.91 5.36
CA ASN A 79 -11.30 -13.33 6.16
C ASN A 79 -10.83 -12.98 7.57
N ASP A 80 -10.03 -13.85 8.19
CA ASP A 80 -9.48 -13.59 9.53
C ASP A 80 -8.53 -12.39 9.52
N ILE A 81 -7.72 -12.24 8.46
CA ILE A 81 -6.88 -11.05 8.26
C ILE A 81 -7.75 -9.80 8.12
N ALA A 82 -8.80 -9.86 7.31
CA ALA A 82 -9.70 -8.72 7.08
C ALA A 82 -10.47 -8.33 8.35
N GLU A 83 -10.91 -9.30 9.15
CA GLU A 83 -11.57 -9.07 10.44
C GLU A 83 -10.60 -8.44 11.45
N HIS A 84 -9.38 -8.95 11.53
CA HIS A 84 -8.32 -8.39 12.38
C HIS A 84 -7.98 -6.93 12.01
N GLU A 85 -7.74 -6.65 10.71
CA GLU A 85 -7.50 -5.28 10.25
C GLU A 85 -8.70 -4.37 10.53
N LEU A 86 -9.93 -4.87 10.39
CA LEU A 86 -11.14 -4.12 10.67
C LEU A 86 -11.27 -3.79 12.16
N GLU A 87 -10.96 -4.71 13.05
CA GLU A 87 -10.98 -4.49 14.50
C GLU A 87 -10.02 -3.35 14.89
N LEU A 88 -8.77 -3.42 14.45
CA LEU A 88 -7.76 -2.39 14.72
C LEU A 88 -8.14 -1.03 14.08
N ASN A 89 -8.63 -1.04 12.83
CA ASN A 89 -9.07 0.16 12.13
C ASN A 89 -10.28 0.80 12.84
N THR A 90 -11.21 -0.01 13.30
CA THR A 90 -12.40 0.48 14.04
C THR A 90 -11.98 1.19 15.32
N TYR A 91 -11.14 0.54 16.13
CA TYR A 91 -10.64 1.14 17.37
C TYR A 91 -9.95 2.49 17.12
N ILE A 92 -8.97 2.52 16.20
CA ILE A 92 -8.25 3.78 15.89
C ILE A 92 -9.21 4.85 15.36
N SER A 93 -10.13 4.48 14.47
CA SER A 93 -11.06 5.43 13.86
C SER A 93 -12.02 6.05 14.87
N GLU A 94 -12.53 5.26 15.80
CA GLU A 94 -13.40 5.74 16.87
C GLU A 94 -12.66 6.69 17.81
N GLU A 95 -11.40 6.39 18.15
CA GLU A 95 -10.59 7.28 18.99
C GLU A 95 -10.22 8.59 18.26
N LEU A 96 -9.85 8.52 16.98
CA LEU A 96 -9.58 9.72 16.17
C LEU A 96 -10.83 10.62 16.04
N GLN A 97 -12.01 10.03 15.88
CA GLN A 97 -13.26 10.78 15.74
C GLN A 97 -13.66 11.54 17.03
N LYS A 98 -13.16 11.15 18.19
CA LYS A 98 -13.36 11.89 19.47
C LYS A 98 -12.55 13.17 19.54
N ILE A 99 -11.58 13.37 18.64
CA ILE A 99 -10.68 14.53 18.64
C ILE A 99 -11.15 15.53 17.57
N PRO A 100 -11.75 16.67 17.95
CA PRO A 100 -12.40 17.57 17.00
C PRO A 100 -11.47 18.16 15.93
N GLN A 101 -10.17 18.28 16.22
CA GLN A 101 -9.17 18.82 15.29
C GLN A 101 -8.81 17.83 14.18
N ILE A 102 -9.04 16.52 14.37
CA ILE A 102 -8.68 15.49 13.42
C ILE A 102 -9.74 15.33 12.35
N LYS A 103 -9.31 15.32 11.11
CA LYS A 103 -10.15 15.04 9.95
C LYS A 103 -9.67 13.79 9.24
N ILE A 104 -10.47 12.73 9.25
CA ILE A 104 -10.20 11.50 8.52
C ILE A 104 -10.49 11.72 7.04
N ILE A 105 -9.58 11.32 6.18
CA ILE A 105 -9.71 11.33 4.72
C ILE A 105 -10.29 9.97 4.28
N GLY A 106 -11.40 10.01 3.56
CA GLY A 106 -12.11 8.83 3.07
C GLY A 106 -13.42 8.56 3.81
N PRO A 107 -14.01 7.39 3.61
CA PRO A 107 -15.25 6.99 4.28
C PRO A 107 -15.10 7.05 5.80
N LYS A 108 -16.16 7.49 6.48
CA LYS A 108 -16.16 7.54 7.95
C LYS A 108 -16.30 6.14 8.57
N ASP A 109 -17.06 5.27 7.93
CA ASP A 109 -17.23 3.89 8.38
C ASP A 109 -15.93 3.08 8.12
N PRO A 110 -15.31 2.51 9.15
CA PRO A 110 -14.14 1.66 9.00
C PRO A 110 -14.36 0.45 8.08
N LYS A 111 -15.59 -0.05 7.98
CA LYS A 111 -15.95 -1.17 7.10
C LYS A 111 -15.80 -0.88 5.62
N GLU A 112 -15.79 0.40 5.24
CA GLU A 112 -15.58 0.85 3.86
C GLU A 112 -14.09 1.11 3.55
N ARG A 113 -13.19 0.83 4.51
CA ARG A 113 -11.73 0.99 4.38
C ARG A 113 -11.04 -0.33 4.67
N SER A 114 -9.83 -0.49 4.13
CA SER A 114 -8.89 -1.55 4.55
C SER A 114 -8.15 -1.12 5.83
N GLY A 115 -7.07 -1.81 6.20
CA GLY A 115 -6.16 -1.45 7.30
C GLY A 115 -5.42 -0.10 7.13
N VAL A 116 -6.00 0.85 6.39
CA VAL A 116 -5.39 2.17 6.12
C VAL A 116 -6.27 3.29 6.66
N ILE A 117 -5.68 4.14 7.51
CA ILE A 117 -6.34 5.31 8.07
C ILE A 117 -5.51 6.54 7.71
N ASN A 118 -6.09 7.46 6.95
CA ASN A 118 -5.44 8.71 6.56
C ASN A 118 -6.16 9.88 7.22
N PHE A 119 -5.43 10.79 7.86
CA PHE A 119 -6.00 11.92 8.58
C PHE A 119 -5.09 13.15 8.54
N TYR A 120 -5.67 14.30 8.82
CA TYR A 120 -4.93 15.55 8.96
C TYR A 120 -5.54 16.45 10.05
N ILE A 121 -4.79 17.47 10.45
CA ILE A 121 -5.22 18.53 11.36
C ILE A 121 -5.03 19.84 10.60
N ASP A 122 -6.08 20.66 10.52
CA ASP A 122 -6.00 21.95 9.82
C ASP A 122 -4.92 22.84 10.43
N GLY A 123 -4.12 23.45 9.56
CA GLY A 123 -3.05 24.35 9.98
C GLY A 123 -1.81 23.66 10.57
N THR A 124 -1.83 22.34 10.71
CA THR A 124 -0.70 21.56 11.25
C THR A 124 0.10 20.92 10.12
N ASP A 125 1.42 21.03 10.19
CA ASP A 125 2.31 20.24 9.35
C ASP A 125 2.40 18.80 9.88
N MET A 126 1.72 17.88 9.20
CA MET A 126 1.67 16.48 9.59
C MET A 126 3.03 15.79 9.47
N HIS A 127 4.01 16.38 8.78
CA HIS A 127 5.37 15.85 8.77
C HIS A 127 6.03 16.02 10.15
N LYS A 128 5.90 17.20 10.75
CA LYS A 128 6.38 17.46 12.11
C LYS A 128 5.69 16.56 13.15
N PHE A 129 4.37 16.39 12.99
CA PHE A 129 3.59 15.49 13.83
C PHE A 129 4.14 14.04 13.80
N VAL A 130 4.46 13.53 12.61
CA VAL A 130 4.98 12.16 12.44
C VAL A 130 6.38 12.01 13.04
N ILE A 131 7.25 13.01 12.86
CA ILE A 131 8.57 13.02 13.50
C ILE A 131 8.45 13.00 15.04
N MET A 132 7.56 13.80 15.61
CA MET A 132 7.33 13.79 17.07
C MET A 132 6.83 12.43 17.56
N LEU A 133 5.99 11.75 16.78
CA LEU A 133 5.47 10.42 17.14
C LEU A 133 6.59 9.37 17.15
N ASP A 134 7.48 9.42 16.18
CA ASP A 134 8.66 8.57 16.10
C ASP A 134 9.63 8.84 17.28
N GLU A 135 10.03 10.09 17.47
CA GLU A 135 10.99 10.49 18.55
C GLU A 135 10.46 10.20 19.96
N MET A 136 9.16 10.36 20.19
CA MET A 136 8.56 10.20 21.53
C MET A 136 8.16 8.75 21.85
N ALA A 137 7.88 7.94 20.84
CA ALA A 137 7.23 6.65 21.04
C ALA A 137 7.76 5.51 20.15
N ASN A 138 8.72 5.77 19.26
CA ASN A 138 9.19 4.84 18.24
C ASN A 138 8.02 4.27 17.40
N ILE A 139 7.05 5.14 17.04
CA ILE A 139 5.92 4.78 16.21
C ILE A 139 6.07 5.46 14.85
N GLU A 140 6.37 4.67 13.85
CA GLU A 140 6.54 5.14 12.48
C GLU A 140 5.23 5.08 11.70
N ILE A 141 4.78 6.24 11.22
CA ILE A 141 3.67 6.36 10.26
C ILE A 141 4.09 7.24 9.09
N ARG A 142 3.37 7.19 7.99
CA ARG A 142 3.75 7.96 6.81
C ARG A 142 3.07 9.33 6.79
N SER A 143 3.84 10.41 6.52
CA SER A 143 3.30 11.74 6.22
C SER A 143 3.41 12.11 4.73
N GLY A 144 2.65 13.10 4.31
CA GLY A 144 2.72 13.71 2.98
C GLY A 144 1.45 13.58 2.15
N GLN A 145 1.60 13.58 0.82
CA GLN A 145 0.50 13.54 -0.15
C GLN A 145 0.33 12.17 -0.82
N HIS A 146 1.03 11.14 -0.33
CA HIS A 146 0.86 9.70 -0.67
C HIS A 146 0.79 9.40 -2.17
N CYS A 147 1.57 10.14 -3.00
CA CYS A 147 1.61 10.05 -4.47
C CYS A 147 0.30 10.44 -5.19
N VAL A 148 -0.57 11.23 -4.55
CA VAL A 148 -1.81 11.76 -5.12
C VAL A 148 -1.88 13.29 -5.00
N HIS A 149 -0.79 13.97 -5.36
CA HIS A 149 -0.59 15.42 -5.20
C HIS A 149 -1.73 16.26 -5.77
N SER A 150 -2.21 15.94 -6.97
CA SER A 150 -3.31 16.66 -7.64
C SER A 150 -4.59 16.67 -6.79
N TRP A 151 -4.90 15.55 -6.15
CA TRP A 151 -6.06 15.45 -5.26
C TRP A 151 -5.91 16.30 -4.01
N PHE A 152 -4.74 16.26 -3.36
CA PHE A 152 -4.45 17.11 -2.19
C PHE A 152 -4.51 18.59 -2.54
N HIS A 153 -3.98 18.98 -3.71
CA HIS A 153 -4.03 20.35 -4.20
C HIS A 153 -5.48 20.80 -4.45
N ASP A 154 -6.31 19.98 -5.13
CA ASP A 154 -7.74 20.27 -5.35
C ASP A 154 -8.50 20.47 -4.04
N LYS A 155 -8.25 19.60 -3.06
CA LYS A 155 -8.88 19.67 -1.72
C LYS A 155 -8.29 20.75 -0.81
N LYS A 156 -7.23 21.43 -1.23
CA LYS A 156 -6.49 22.44 -0.43
C LYS A 156 -5.98 21.88 0.91
N ILE A 157 -5.61 20.61 0.93
CA ILE A 157 -5.00 19.94 2.08
C ILE A 157 -3.49 19.94 1.84
N TYR A 158 -2.73 20.50 2.78
CA TYR A 158 -1.26 20.62 2.62
C TYR A 158 -0.59 19.23 2.64
N ASN A 159 -0.83 18.47 3.68
CA ASN A 159 -0.36 17.09 3.84
C ASN A 159 -1.23 16.34 4.87
N SER A 160 -1.02 15.04 4.98
CA SER A 160 -1.72 14.19 5.95
C SER A 160 -0.76 13.18 6.57
N ALA A 161 -1.20 12.52 7.64
CA ALA A 161 -0.55 11.35 8.22
C ALA A 161 -1.37 10.09 7.90
N ARG A 162 -0.68 8.99 7.63
CA ARG A 162 -1.30 7.71 7.27
C ARG A 162 -0.80 6.60 8.17
N VAL A 163 -1.69 6.04 8.96
CA VAL A 163 -1.50 4.78 9.68
C VAL A 163 -1.82 3.64 8.71
N THR A 164 -1.00 2.62 8.71
CA THR A 164 -1.22 1.40 7.94
C THR A 164 -1.08 0.22 8.88
N LEU A 165 -2.13 -0.58 8.95
CA LEU A 165 -2.24 -1.79 9.75
C LEU A 165 -2.14 -3.01 8.85
N TYR A 166 -1.57 -4.08 9.35
CA TYR A 166 -1.52 -5.35 8.65
C TYR A 166 -1.60 -6.52 9.64
N LEU A 167 -1.56 -7.74 9.13
CA LEU A 167 -1.77 -8.98 9.88
C LEU A 167 -0.87 -9.18 11.12
N TYR A 168 0.23 -8.42 11.22
CA TYR A 168 1.19 -8.51 12.31
C TYR A 168 1.05 -7.39 13.35
N ASN A 169 0.21 -6.40 13.14
CA ASN A 169 -0.01 -5.35 14.13
C ASN A 169 -0.95 -5.83 15.24
N THR A 170 -0.78 -5.29 16.43
CA THR A 170 -1.57 -5.69 17.60
C THR A 170 -2.48 -4.57 18.12
N MET A 171 -3.44 -4.93 18.96
CA MET A 171 -4.31 -3.95 19.62
C MET A 171 -3.51 -3.07 20.59
N GLU A 172 -2.49 -3.61 21.24
CA GLU A 172 -1.59 -2.85 22.12
C GLU A 172 -0.82 -1.77 21.35
N GLU A 173 -0.39 -2.06 20.11
CA GLU A 173 0.24 -1.06 19.24
C GLU A 173 -0.74 0.03 18.83
N ALA A 174 -1.99 -0.34 18.50
CA ALA A 174 -3.05 0.62 18.20
C ALA A 174 -3.36 1.53 19.40
N GLN A 175 -3.40 0.98 20.62
CA GLN A 175 -3.58 1.72 21.86
C GLN A 175 -2.39 2.63 22.17
N ALA A 176 -1.16 2.15 21.96
CA ALA A 176 0.04 2.95 22.11
C ALA A 176 0.05 4.15 21.13
N PHE A 177 -0.34 3.93 19.87
CA PHE A 177 -0.51 5.00 18.89
C PHE A 177 -1.47 6.08 19.38
N ILE A 178 -2.68 5.73 19.79
CA ILE A 178 -3.69 6.68 20.26
C ILE A 178 -3.24 7.41 21.52
N THR A 179 -2.59 6.72 22.46
CA THR A 179 -2.07 7.31 23.70
C THR A 179 -1.05 8.40 23.39
N ASN A 180 -0.10 8.14 22.49
CA ASN A 180 0.96 9.10 22.15
C ASN A 180 0.46 10.20 21.19
N LEU A 181 -0.45 9.90 20.28
CA LEU A 181 -1.15 10.90 19.48
C LEU A 181 -1.83 11.95 20.37
N ASN A 182 -2.55 11.52 21.42
CA ASN A 182 -3.21 12.43 22.36
C ASN A 182 -2.23 13.30 23.16
N LYS A 183 -1.01 12.81 23.45
CA LYS A 183 0.03 13.62 24.08
C LYS A 183 0.55 14.71 23.13
N ILE A 184 0.81 14.35 21.87
CA ILE A 184 1.32 15.27 20.84
C ILE A 184 0.30 16.37 20.53
N ILE A 185 -0.99 16.03 20.41
CA ILE A 185 -2.06 17.02 20.14
C ILE A 185 -2.14 18.09 21.24
N LYS A 186 -1.79 17.76 22.48
CA LYS A 186 -1.78 18.75 23.59
C LYS A 186 -0.58 19.71 23.54
N ILE A 187 0.42 19.39 22.72
CA ILE A 187 1.64 20.20 22.56
C ILE A 187 1.55 21.09 21.30
N LEU A 188 0.77 20.66 20.29
CA LEU A 188 0.50 21.42 19.06
C LEU A 188 -0.48 22.58 19.30
#